data_55e5acd9a6448b3e79db21f470953996
#
_entry.id   55e5acd9a6448b3e79db21f470953996
#
_cell.length_a   1.000
_cell.length_b   1.000
_cell.length_c   1.000
_cell.angle_alpha   90.00
_cell.angle_beta   90.00
_cell.angle_gamma   90.00
#
_symmetry.space_group_name_H-M   'P 1'
#
loop_
_entity.id
_entity.type
_entity.pdbx_description
1 polymer ?
#
loop_
_entity_poly.entity_id
_entity_poly.type
_entity_poly.pdbx_seq_one_letter_code
_entity_poly.pdbx_strand_id
1 'polypeptide(L)' 'REVLIVASKLKAYVRARAGMNTSDRCVEPLSDAVRARADRAIARARAEGRKTVLERDFEEP' A
#
# COMPACT_ATOMS: atom_id res chain seq x y z
N ARG A 1 1.83 7.17 13.76
CA ARG A 1 0.76 6.42 13.09
C ARG A 1 1.23 4.99 12.81
N GLU A 2 0.26 4.11 12.69
CA GLU A 2 0.55 2.72 12.39
C GLU A 2 1.15 2.58 10.99
N VAL A 3 2.22 1.81 10.87
CA VAL A 3 2.81 1.54 9.56
C VAL A 3 2.04 0.41 8.87
N LEU A 4 1.90 0.52 7.55
CA LEU A 4 1.16 -0.46 6.76
C LEU A 4 2.08 -1.28 5.86
N ILE A 5 3.40 -1.17 6.07
CA ILE A 5 4.41 -1.86 5.27
C ILE A 5 5.30 -2.70 6.18
N VAL A 6 5.58 -3.93 5.79
CA VAL A 6 6.56 -4.77 6.48
C VAL A 6 7.93 -4.41 5.92
N ALA A 7 8.72 -3.68 6.71
CA ALA A 7 10.00 -3.13 6.26
C ALA A 7 10.96 -4.19 5.74
N SER A 8 11.05 -5.34 6.44
CA SER A 8 11.98 -6.39 6.04
C SER A 8 11.63 -6.97 4.66
N LYS A 9 10.34 -7.06 4.35
CA LYS A 9 9.90 -7.57 3.04
C LYS A 9 10.19 -6.57 1.93
N LEU A 10 9.98 -5.28 2.20
CA LEU A 10 10.31 -4.25 1.25
C LEU A 10 11.81 -4.26 0.94
N LYS A 11 12.63 -4.33 1.97
CA LYS A 11 14.09 -4.34 1.82
C LYS A 11 14.55 -5.55 1.00
N ALA A 12 13.97 -6.73 1.28
CA ALA A 12 14.30 -7.95 0.55
C ALA A 12 13.92 -7.82 -0.93
N TYR A 13 12.75 -7.24 -1.20
CA TYR A 13 12.30 -7.04 -2.58
C TYR A 13 13.24 -6.12 -3.36
N VAL A 14 13.60 -4.98 -2.76
CA VAL A 14 14.47 -3.99 -3.42
C VAL A 14 15.85 -4.60 -3.67
N ARG A 15 16.37 -5.35 -2.70
CA ARG A 15 17.68 -5.98 -2.85
C ARG A 15 17.64 -7.04 -3.96
N ALA A 16 16.61 -7.86 -4.01
CA ALA A 16 16.48 -8.89 -5.04
C ALA A 16 16.29 -8.29 -6.42
N ARG A 17 15.54 -7.19 -6.49
CA ARG A 17 15.20 -6.56 -7.78
C ARG A 17 16.34 -5.72 -8.34
N ALA A 18 17.06 -5.00 -7.49
CA ALA A 18 18.01 -3.98 -7.94
C ALA A 18 19.37 -4.05 -7.25
N GLY A 19 19.56 -4.93 -6.27
CA GLY A 19 20.79 -4.98 -5.52
C GLY A 19 21.02 -3.76 -4.65
N MET A 20 19.96 -3.05 -4.31
CA MET A 20 20.03 -1.80 -3.56
C MET A 20 19.59 -1.99 -2.13
N ASN A 21 20.02 -1.08 -1.27
CA ASN A 21 19.53 -0.98 0.10
C ASN A 21 18.32 -0.05 0.12
N THR A 22 17.52 -0.17 1.18
CA THR A 22 16.33 0.65 1.37
C THR A 22 16.43 1.37 2.72
N SER A 23 16.29 2.69 2.71
CA SER A 23 16.28 3.47 3.94
C SER A 23 15.03 3.12 4.77
N ASP A 24 15.20 3.07 6.09
CA ASP A 24 14.06 2.90 7.00
C ASP A 24 13.02 4.02 6.84
N ARG A 25 13.45 5.18 6.37
CA ARG A 25 12.57 6.33 6.16
C ARG A 25 11.59 6.14 5.01
N CYS A 26 11.76 5.09 4.19
CA CYS A 26 10.83 4.80 3.11
C CYS A 26 9.50 4.26 3.62
N VAL A 27 9.47 3.71 4.83
CA VAL A 27 8.27 3.04 5.37
C VAL A 27 7.10 4.02 5.56
N GLU A 28 7.38 5.23 6.06
CA GLU A 28 6.34 6.23 6.29
C GLU A 28 5.65 6.69 4.99
N PRO A 29 6.40 7.20 4.00
CA PRO A 29 5.74 7.64 2.76
C PRO A 29 5.05 6.51 2.02
N LEU A 30 5.57 5.28 2.08
CA LEU A 30 4.90 4.15 1.45
C LEU A 30 3.62 3.77 2.20
N SER A 31 3.64 3.84 3.53
CA SER A 31 2.43 3.61 4.32
C SER A 31 1.36 4.64 3.97
N ASP A 32 1.76 5.90 3.79
CA ASP A 32 0.83 6.96 3.38
C ASP A 32 0.26 6.69 1.98
N ALA A 33 1.08 6.19 1.06
CA ALA A 33 0.61 5.84 -0.28
C ALA A 33 -0.41 4.70 -0.22
N VAL A 34 -0.16 3.70 0.64
CA VAL A 34 -1.10 2.60 0.82
C VAL A 34 -2.41 3.11 1.43
N ARG A 35 -2.33 4.01 2.42
CA ARG A 35 -3.53 4.61 3.01
C ARG A 35 -4.36 5.34 1.96
N ALA A 36 -3.70 6.12 1.10
CA ALA A 36 -4.41 6.86 0.06
C ALA A 36 -5.12 5.91 -0.92
N ARG A 37 -4.44 4.83 -1.32
CA ARG A 37 -5.05 3.81 -2.18
C ARG A 37 -6.23 3.13 -1.50
N ALA A 38 -6.06 2.78 -0.22
CA ALA A 38 -7.12 2.14 0.55
C ALA A 38 -8.33 3.06 0.71
N ASP A 39 -8.11 4.35 0.94
CA ASP A 39 -9.19 5.31 1.06
C ASP A 39 -10.01 5.41 -0.23
N ARG A 40 -9.36 5.38 -1.38
CA ARG A 40 -10.08 5.38 -2.66
C ARG A 40 -10.86 4.08 -2.87
N ALA A 41 -10.28 2.96 -2.46
CA ALA A 41 -10.95 1.67 -2.55
C ALA A 41 -12.20 1.64 -1.65
N ILE A 42 -12.08 2.20 -0.44
CA ILE A 42 -13.21 2.31 0.49
C ILE A 42 -14.34 3.14 -0.15
N ALA A 43 -13.98 4.26 -0.78
CA ALA A 43 -14.97 5.11 -1.41
C ALA A 43 -15.72 4.38 -2.53
N ARG A 44 -15.00 3.57 -3.32
CA ARG A 44 -15.64 2.77 -4.38
C ARG A 44 -16.59 1.73 -3.80
N ALA A 45 -16.17 1.04 -2.74
CA ALA A 45 -17.02 0.04 -2.10
C ALA A 45 -18.29 0.68 -1.55
N ARG A 46 -18.16 1.84 -0.89
CA ARG A 46 -19.30 2.57 -0.34
C ARG A 46 -20.26 3.02 -1.42
N ALA A 47 -19.74 3.47 -2.56
CA ALA A 47 -20.56 3.94 -3.67
C ALA A 47 -21.45 2.82 -4.21
N GLU A 48 -21.00 1.57 -4.08
CA GLU A 48 -21.76 0.38 -4.51
C GLU A 48 -22.54 -0.26 -3.37
N GLY A 49 -22.57 0.37 -2.19
CA GLY A 49 -23.30 -0.15 -1.05
C GLY A 49 -22.67 -1.37 -0.40
N ARG A 50 -21.41 -1.65 -0.71
CA ARG A 50 -20.74 -2.83 -0.15
C ARG A 50 -20.08 -2.49 1.19
N LYS A 51 -19.90 -3.49 2.02
CA LYS A 51 -19.15 -3.38 3.27
C LYS A 51 -17.82 -4.11 3.21
N THR A 52 -17.46 -4.62 2.04
CA THR A 52 -16.21 -5.32 1.82
C THR A 52 -15.46 -4.65 0.68
N VAL A 53 -14.20 -4.32 0.93
CA VAL A 53 -13.31 -3.82 -0.11
C VAL A 53 -12.81 -5.03 -0.90
N LEU A 54 -12.90 -4.94 -2.23
CA LEU A 54 -12.50 -6.02 -3.12
C LEU A 54 -11.27 -5.59 -3.92
N GLU A 55 -10.60 -6.58 -4.53
CA GLU A 55 -9.41 -6.32 -5.34
C GLU A 55 -9.69 -5.35 -6.48
N ARG A 56 -10.90 -5.38 -7.07
CA ARG A 56 -11.24 -4.47 -8.17
C ARG A 56 -11.29 -3.01 -7.72
N ASP A 57 -11.47 -2.78 -6.41
CA ASP A 57 -11.51 -1.43 -5.87
C ASP A 57 -10.14 -0.77 -5.92
N PHE A 58 -9.08 -1.56 -5.99
CA PHE A 58 -7.70 -1.08 -6.10
C PHE A 58 -7.23 -0.97 -7.53
N GLU A 59 -8.01 -1.44 -8.49
CA GLU A 59 -7.66 -1.34 -9.90
C GLU A 59 -7.92 0.09 -10.37
N GLU A 60 -6.88 0.76 -10.83
CA GLU A 60 -6.97 2.13 -11.30
C GLU A 60 -6.55 2.19 -12.76
N PRO A 61 -7.23 3.04 -13.57
CA PRO A 61 -6.89 3.20 -14.97
C PRO A 61 -5.52 3.84 -15.19
#